data_bd0ec2bbd92043ae510106ff53db9906
#
_entry.id   bd0ec2bbd92043ae510106ff53db9906
#
_cell.length_a   1.000
_cell.length_b   1.000
_cell.length_c   1.000
_cell.angle_alpha   90.00
_cell.angle_beta   90.00
_cell.angle_gamma   90.00
#
_symmetry.space_group_name_H-M   'P 1'
#
loop_
_entity.id
_entity.type
_entity.pdbx_description
1 polymer ?
#
loop_
_entity_poly.entity_id
_entity_poly.type
_entity_poly.pdbx_seq_one_letter_code
_entity_poly.pdbx_strand_id
1 'polypeptide(L)'
;MFIDPGFPVQKQQIAVMGYKYESFDVYEYRGERLREALETHLSKGNIAAMIYSNPNNPAWFCLTDEELKIIGEMANKYDVIVIEDLAYFAMDFRKDLGCPFEPPYQASVARYTDNYIMQISGSKAFSYAGQRIGVTAISNKLYHRSYPGLTQRYGGGTFGTVYIHRVLY
;
A
#
# COMPACT_ATOMS: atom_id res chain seq x y z
N MET A 1 -5.01 -0.99 -10.78
CA MET A 1 -4.30 0.20 -11.28
C MET A 1 -2.95 0.31 -10.59
N PHE A 2 -1.90 0.76 -11.29
CA PHE A 2 -0.59 1.04 -10.71
C PHE A 2 -0.27 2.52 -10.77
N ILE A 3 0.30 3.05 -9.70
CA ILE A 3 0.90 4.38 -9.66
C ILE A 3 2.40 4.19 -9.93
N ASP A 4 2.81 4.48 -11.16
CA ASP A 4 4.17 4.28 -11.63
C ASP A 4 5.09 5.49 -11.32
N PRO A 5 6.40 5.29 -11.35
CA PRO A 5 7.13 4.03 -11.58
C PRO A 5 6.94 3.03 -10.43
N GLY A 6 6.97 1.73 -10.74
CA GLY A 6 6.73 0.67 -9.76
C GLY A 6 7.54 -0.59 -10.05
N PHE A 7 7.55 -1.51 -9.08
CA PHE A 7 8.27 -2.77 -9.21
C PHE A 7 7.60 -3.67 -10.26
N PRO A 8 8.30 -4.03 -11.34
CA PRO A 8 7.67 -4.63 -12.52
C PRO A 8 7.05 -6.01 -12.28
N VAL A 9 7.54 -6.74 -11.27
CA VAL A 9 7.03 -8.09 -10.94
C VAL A 9 5.55 -8.06 -10.54
N GLN A 10 5.09 -6.98 -9.90
CA GLN A 10 3.68 -6.84 -9.51
C GLN A 10 2.76 -6.83 -10.74
N LYS A 11 3.15 -6.11 -11.81
CA LYS A 11 2.41 -6.09 -13.08
C LYS A 11 2.43 -7.45 -13.76
N GLN A 12 3.60 -8.12 -13.75
CA GLN A 12 3.74 -9.46 -14.32
C GLN A 12 2.84 -10.47 -13.60
N GLN A 13 2.77 -10.43 -12.27
CA GLN A 13 1.88 -11.30 -11.49
C GLN A 13 0.41 -11.08 -11.85
N ILE A 14 -0.05 -9.84 -11.96
CA ILE A 14 -1.42 -9.51 -12.35
C ILE A 14 -1.71 -10.03 -13.77
N ALA A 15 -0.78 -9.84 -14.70
CA ALA A 15 -0.93 -10.31 -16.09
C ALA A 15 -0.98 -11.83 -16.19
N VAL A 16 -0.13 -12.55 -15.44
CA VAL A 16 -0.14 -14.03 -15.41
C VAL A 16 -1.47 -14.58 -14.86
N MET A 17 -2.08 -13.86 -13.92
CA MET A 17 -3.42 -14.21 -13.40
C MET A 17 -4.56 -13.86 -14.37
N GLY A 18 -4.27 -13.30 -15.53
CA GLY A 18 -5.26 -12.95 -16.56
C GLY A 18 -6.01 -11.65 -16.29
N TYR A 19 -5.59 -10.86 -15.30
CA TYR A 19 -6.22 -9.57 -15.01
C TYR A 19 -5.62 -8.45 -15.86
N LYS A 20 -6.47 -7.49 -16.23
CA LYS A 20 -6.05 -6.25 -16.86
C LYS A 20 -5.65 -5.22 -15.81
N TYR A 21 -4.76 -4.31 -16.18
CA TYR A 21 -4.40 -3.18 -15.35
C TYR A 21 -4.27 -1.89 -16.17
N GLU A 22 -4.47 -0.77 -15.50
CA GLU A 22 -4.13 0.57 -15.99
C GLU A 22 -2.98 1.12 -15.14
N SER A 23 -2.23 2.08 -15.65
CA SER A 23 -1.20 2.80 -14.89
C SER A 23 -1.03 4.22 -15.40
N PHE A 24 -0.50 5.10 -14.54
CA PHE A 24 -0.04 6.44 -14.89
C PHE A 24 1.27 6.75 -14.15
N ASP A 25 2.06 7.68 -14.70
CA ASP A 25 3.31 8.13 -14.10
C ASP A 25 3.02 9.24 -13.08
N VAL A 26 3.35 8.99 -11.80
CA VAL A 26 3.10 9.94 -10.72
C VAL A 26 3.92 11.24 -10.84
N TYR A 27 5.04 11.20 -11.55
CA TYR A 27 5.86 12.40 -11.76
C TYR A 27 5.13 13.50 -12.56
N GLU A 28 4.20 13.11 -13.42
CA GLU A 28 3.35 14.05 -14.15
C GLU A 28 2.26 14.66 -13.27
N TYR A 29 1.99 14.06 -12.11
CA TYR A 29 0.82 14.37 -11.26
C TYR A 29 1.16 14.53 -9.77
N ARG A 30 2.29 15.15 -9.43
CA ARG A 30 2.67 15.38 -8.02
C ARG A 30 1.76 16.42 -7.34
N GLY A 31 1.60 16.29 -6.01
CA GLY A 31 0.76 17.17 -5.20
C GLY A 31 -0.73 17.07 -5.56
N GLU A 32 -1.45 18.18 -5.59
CA GLU A 32 -2.89 18.21 -5.89
C GLU A 32 -3.26 17.67 -7.28
N ARG A 33 -2.35 17.71 -8.25
CA ARG A 33 -2.58 17.11 -9.58
C ARG A 33 -2.82 15.60 -9.53
N LEU A 34 -2.37 14.94 -8.46
CA LEU A 34 -2.63 13.51 -8.25
C LEU A 34 -4.13 13.21 -8.18
N ARG A 35 -4.93 14.13 -7.65
CA ARG A 35 -6.39 14.01 -7.58
C ARG A 35 -7.00 13.90 -8.98
N GLU A 36 -6.54 14.70 -9.94
CA GLU A 36 -7.04 14.68 -11.33
C GLU A 36 -6.73 13.34 -12.02
N ALA A 37 -5.51 12.83 -11.84
CA ALA A 37 -5.12 11.54 -12.39
C ALA A 37 -5.98 10.40 -11.81
N LEU A 38 -6.13 10.36 -10.49
CA LEU A 38 -6.95 9.36 -9.82
C LEU A 38 -8.42 9.46 -10.23
N GLU A 39 -8.99 10.66 -10.32
CA GLU A 39 -10.37 10.88 -10.78
C GLU A 39 -10.57 10.32 -12.19
N THR A 40 -9.64 10.62 -13.11
CA THR A 40 -9.68 10.17 -14.51
C THR A 40 -9.74 8.65 -14.64
N HIS A 41 -9.04 7.92 -13.77
CA HIS A 41 -9.02 6.47 -13.81
C HIS A 41 -10.17 5.85 -13.01
N LEU A 42 -10.40 6.31 -11.79
CA LEU A 42 -11.33 5.67 -10.85
C LEU A 42 -12.80 5.91 -11.18
N SER A 43 -13.12 7.07 -11.79
CA SER A 43 -14.50 7.38 -12.21
C SER A 43 -15.08 6.41 -13.24
N LYS A 44 -14.23 5.65 -13.93
CA LYS A 44 -14.65 4.59 -14.87
C LYS A 44 -15.34 3.40 -14.18
N GLY A 45 -15.16 3.23 -12.87
CA GLY A 45 -15.78 2.16 -12.08
C GLY A 45 -15.26 0.75 -12.34
N ASN A 46 -14.13 0.62 -13.04
CA ASN A 46 -13.52 -0.67 -13.41
C ASN A 46 -12.25 -1.02 -12.63
N ILE A 47 -11.85 -0.17 -11.68
CA ILE A 47 -10.65 -0.36 -10.84
C ILE A 47 -11.06 -0.87 -9.47
N ALA A 48 -10.65 -2.09 -9.13
CA ALA A 48 -10.90 -2.69 -7.81
C ALA A 48 -9.82 -2.34 -6.78
N ALA A 49 -8.57 -2.16 -7.24
CA ALA A 49 -7.45 -1.83 -6.35
C ALA A 49 -6.43 -0.94 -7.05
N MET A 50 -5.71 -0.14 -6.26
CA MET A 50 -4.54 0.60 -6.68
C MET A 50 -3.30 0.16 -5.89
N ILE A 51 -2.14 0.16 -6.54
CA ILE A 51 -0.87 -0.33 -5.98
C ILE A 51 0.22 0.70 -6.23
N TYR A 52 1.01 0.98 -5.21
CA TYR A 52 2.24 1.78 -5.28
C TYR A 52 3.24 1.35 -4.21
N SER A 53 4.51 1.71 -4.36
CA SER A 53 5.53 1.54 -3.32
C SER A 53 5.94 2.87 -2.70
N ASN A 54 6.19 2.88 -1.37
CA ASN A 54 6.54 4.09 -0.62
C ASN A 54 7.45 3.76 0.58
N PRO A 55 8.75 4.10 0.59
CA PRO A 55 9.52 4.72 -0.50
C PRO A 55 9.49 3.91 -1.80
N ASN A 56 9.61 4.59 -2.92
CA ASN A 56 9.41 4.00 -4.23
C ASN A 56 10.63 3.22 -4.73
N ASN A 57 10.37 2.14 -5.44
CA ASN A 57 11.32 1.42 -6.26
C ASN A 57 10.81 1.39 -7.72
N PRO A 58 11.59 1.88 -8.71
CA PRO A 58 13.03 2.16 -8.69
C PRO A 58 13.41 3.62 -8.44
N ALA A 59 12.45 4.55 -8.41
CA ALA A 59 12.74 5.97 -8.55
C ALA A 59 13.15 6.68 -7.23
N TRP A 60 13.07 5.98 -6.09
CA TRP A 60 13.50 6.45 -4.78
C TRP A 60 12.91 7.80 -4.37
N PHE A 61 11.63 7.99 -4.57
CA PHE A 61 10.89 9.11 -3.97
C PHE A 61 9.94 8.59 -2.88
N CYS A 62 9.51 9.49 -2.03
CA CYS A 62 8.41 9.22 -1.11
C CYS A 62 7.21 10.09 -1.49
N LEU A 63 6.03 9.53 -1.37
CA LEU A 63 4.80 10.30 -1.40
C LEU A 63 4.72 11.20 -0.16
N THR A 64 4.22 12.41 -0.34
CA THR A 64 3.97 13.33 0.75
C THR A 64 2.74 12.90 1.55
N ASP A 65 2.59 13.44 2.75
CA ASP A 65 1.42 13.20 3.59
C ASP A 65 0.13 13.69 2.89
N GLU A 66 0.22 14.79 2.14
CA GLU A 66 -0.86 15.35 1.33
C GLU A 66 -1.24 14.42 0.16
N GLU A 67 -0.26 13.89 -0.57
CA GLU A 67 -0.50 12.91 -1.64
C GLU A 67 -1.14 11.63 -1.11
N LEU A 68 -0.70 11.13 0.05
CA LEU A 68 -1.31 9.98 0.72
C LEU A 68 -2.74 10.25 1.18
N LYS A 69 -3.01 11.48 1.64
CA LYS A 69 -4.36 11.92 1.97
C LYS A 69 -5.25 11.92 0.73
N ILE A 70 -4.79 12.45 -0.39
CA ILE A 70 -5.52 12.43 -1.66
C ILE A 70 -5.84 10.98 -2.08
N ILE A 71 -4.85 10.09 -2.01
CA ILE A 71 -5.04 8.66 -2.33
C ILE A 71 -6.12 8.05 -1.42
N GLY A 72 -6.08 8.32 -0.11
CA GLY A 72 -7.05 7.82 0.85
C GLY A 72 -8.46 8.34 0.61
N GLU A 73 -8.62 9.64 0.33
CA GLU A 73 -9.90 10.27 -0.01
C GLU A 73 -10.51 9.66 -1.28
N MET A 74 -9.68 9.47 -2.32
CA MET A 74 -10.12 8.87 -3.58
C MET A 74 -10.46 7.38 -3.43
N ALA A 75 -9.71 6.65 -2.60
CA ALA A 75 -10.03 5.27 -2.25
C ALA A 75 -11.38 5.16 -1.55
N ASN A 76 -11.70 6.08 -0.64
CA ASN A 76 -12.98 6.13 0.04
C ASN A 76 -14.12 6.49 -0.93
N LYS A 77 -13.91 7.48 -1.80
CA LYS A 77 -14.91 7.95 -2.77
C LYS A 77 -15.34 6.86 -3.74
N TYR A 78 -14.40 6.03 -4.20
CA TYR A 78 -14.63 5.02 -5.23
C TYR A 78 -14.68 3.58 -4.70
N ASP A 79 -14.60 3.39 -3.37
CA ASP A 79 -14.52 2.08 -2.69
C ASP A 79 -13.42 1.17 -3.28
N VAL A 80 -12.25 1.76 -3.56
CA VAL A 80 -11.08 1.08 -4.13
C VAL A 80 -10.11 0.69 -3.03
N ILE A 81 -9.56 -0.51 -3.10
CA ILE A 81 -8.54 -0.99 -2.15
C ILE A 81 -7.18 -0.39 -2.50
N VAL A 82 -6.47 0.13 -1.52
CA VAL A 82 -5.09 0.60 -1.66
C VAL A 82 -4.14 -0.47 -1.16
N ILE A 83 -3.26 -0.95 -2.03
CA ILE A 83 -2.17 -1.86 -1.68
C ILE A 83 -0.89 -1.04 -1.62
N GLU A 84 -0.41 -0.81 -0.42
CA GLU A 84 0.81 -0.02 -0.16
C GLU A 84 1.99 -0.96 0.05
N ASP A 85 2.93 -0.96 -0.91
CA ASP A 85 4.15 -1.73 -0.85
C ASP A 85 5.22 -0.94 -0.07
N LEU A 86 5.45 -1.35 1.17
CA LEU A 86 6.41 -0.77 2.11
C LEU A 86 7.68 -1.64 2.21
N ALA A 87 8.17 -2.18 1.09
CA ALA A 87 9.40 -2.96 1.08
C ALA A 87 10.61 -2.18 1.63
N TYR A 88 10.60 -0.86 1.50
CA TYR A 88 11.61 0.06 2.03
C TYR A 88 11.12 0.83 3.26
N PHE A 89 10.32 0.15 4.10
CA PHE A 89 9.79 0.70 5.34
C PHE A 89 10.90 1.35 6.20
N ALA A 90 10.61 2.51 6.79
CA ALA A 90 11.52 3.32 7.60
C ALA A 90 12.79 3.83 6.87
N MET A 91 12.84 3.79 5.54
CA MET A 91 13.98 4.27 4.75
C MET A 91 13.71 5.63 4.07
N ASP A 92 12.84 6.46 4.63
CA ASP A 92 12.71 7.88 4.26
C ASP A 92 13.73 8.70 5.05
N PHE A 93 14.91 8.92 4.46
CA PHE A 93 16.03 9.61 5.10
C PHE A 93 15.82 11.11 5.32
N ARG A 94 14.68 11.66 4.95
CA ARG A 94 14.28 13.03 5.30
C ARG A 94 13.73 13.13 6.74
N LYS A 95 13.45 11.98 7.37
CA LYS A 95 12.89 11.86 8.71
C LYS A 95 13.76 10.92 9.54
N ASP A 96 13.90 11.21 10.83
CA ASP A 96 14.46 10.24 11.77
C ASP A 96 13.35 9.26 12.19
N LEU A 97 13.34 8.10 11.56
CA LEU A 97 12.39 7.00 11.83
C LEU A 97 13.00 5.92 12.73
N GLY A 98 14.13 6.22 13.39
CA GLY A 98 14.92 5.25 14.15
C GLY A 98 14.33 4.84 15.50
N CYS A 99 13.38 5.62 16.04
CA CYS A 99 12.75 5.34 17.34
C CYS A 99 11.42 4.61 17.16
N PRO A 100 11.34 3.29 17.43
CA PRO A 100 10.07 2.58 17.37
C PRO A 100 9.06 3.17 18.36
N PHE A 101 7.80 3.28 17.92
CA PHE A 101 6.66 3.77 18.71
C PHE A 101 6.70 5.26 19.10
N GLU A 102 7.67 6.02 18.58
CA GLU A 102 7.79 7.45 18.77
C GLU A 102 7.73 8.19 17.42
N PRO A 103 7.17 9.43 17.39
CA PRO A 103 7.19 10.23 16.17
C PRO A 103 8.62 10.69 15.83
N PRO A 104 8.92 10.96 14.53
CA PRO A 104 8.00 10.86 13.41
C PRO A 104 7.75 9.42 12.98
N TYR A 105 6.54 9.14 12.45
CA TYR A 105 6.21 7.82 11.92
C TYR A 105 6.38 7.77 10.39
N GLN A 106 6.54 6.55 9.86
CA GLN A 106 6.44 6.30 8.44
C GLN A 106 5.07 6.81 7.94
N ALA A 107 5.09 7.65 6.91
CA ALA A 107 3.87 8.09 6.26
C ALA A 107 3.20 6.90 5.55
N SER A 108 1.90 6.77 5.71
CA SER A 108 1.09 5.68 5.15
C SER A 108 -0.32 6.14 4.88
N VAL A 109 -0.94 5.57 3.85
CA VAL A 109 -2.34 5.81 3.51
C VAL A 109 -3.32 5.33 4.59
N ALA A 110 -2.90 4.42 5.45
CA ALA A 110 -3.70 3.91 6.57
C ALA A 110 -4.20 5.00 7.55
N ARG A 111 -3.62 6.20 7.50
CA ARG A 111 -4.10 7.37 8.26
C ARG A 111 -5.35 8.02 7.67
N TYR A 112 -5.70 7.73 6.41
CA TYR A 112 -6.71 8.46 5.65
C TYR A 112 -7.84 7.59 5.10
N THR A 113 -7.68 6.27 5.15
CA THR A 113 -8.70 5.31 4.68
C THR A 113 -8.62 4.01 5.44
N ASP A 114 -9.77 3.31 5.54
CA ASP A 114 -9.86 1.91 5.97
C ASP A 114 -9.89 0.93 4.78
N ASN A 115 -9.66 1.41 3.56
CA ASN A 115 -9.56 0.57 2.37
C ASN A 115 -8.09 0.24 2.05
N TYR A 116 -7.29 -0.24 3.03
CA TYR A 116 -5.86 -0.47 2.82
C TYR A 116 -5.39 -1.89 3.13
N ILE A 117 -4.36 -2.29 2.41
CA ILE A 117 -3.50 -3.43 2.69
C ILE A 117 -2.05 -2.94 2.63
N MET A 118 -1.30 -3.04 3.72
CA MET A 118 0.12 -2.72 3.76
C MET A 118 0.97 -3.98 3.68
N GLN A 119 1.99 -3.96 2.84
CA GLN A 119 2.95 -5.04 2.66
C GLN A 119 4.32 -4.56 3.14
N ILE A 120 4.77 -5.02 4.31
CA ILE A 120 6.06 -4.66 4.90
C ILE A 120 7.02 -5.82 4.74
N SER A 121 8.20 -5.56 4.18
CA SER A 121 9.22 -6.58 3.95
C SER A 121 10.38 -6.44 4.93
N GLY A 122 10.82 -7.56 5.50
CA GLY A 122 12.07 -7.63 6.26
C GLY A 122 13.33 -7.56 5.38
N SER A 123 13.17 -7.73 4.07
CA SER A 123 14.30 -7.86 3.14
C SER A 123 15.21 -6.63 3.07
N LYS A 124 14.63 -5.42 3.13
CA LYS A 124 15.34 -4.15 2.95
C LYS A 124 15.56 -3.45 4.29
N ALA A 125 14.47 -3.11 4.99
CA ALA A 125 14.53 -2.36 6.25
C ALA A 125 15.41 -3.02 7.33
N PHE A 126 15.47 -4.34 7.34
CA PHE A 126 16.22 -5.12 8.33
C PHE A 126 17.40 -5.93 7.72
N SER A 127 17.74 -5.70 6.44
CA SER A 127 18.78 -6.47 5.72
C SER A 127 18.56 -8.01 5.80
N TYR A 128 17.30 -8.43 5.78
CA TYR A 128 16.89 -9.81 6.11
C TYR A 128 16.32 -10.55 4.89
N ALA A 129 16.83 -10.24 3.70
CA ALA A 129 16.29 -10.74 2.43
C ALA A 129 16.31 -12.29 2.35
N GLY A 130 17.33 -12.93 2.87
CA GLY A 130 17.48 -14.40 2.83
C GLY A 130 16.44 -15.15 3.67
N GLN A 131 15.86 -14.53 4.68
CA GLN A 131 14.91 -15.18 5.58
C GLN A 131 13.48 -15.25 5.03
N ARG A 132 13.19 -14.52 3.95
CA ARG A 132 11.90 -14.55 3.26
C ARG A 132 10.73 -14.24 4.20
N ILE A 133 10.85 -13.17 5.00
CA ILE A 133 9.83 -12.74 5.97
C ILE A 133 9.22 -11.42 5.52
N GLY A 134 7.91 -11.36 5.57
CA GLY A 134 7.12 -10.14 5.37
C GLY A 134 5.94 -10.09 6.35
N VAL A 135 5.40 -8.89 6.48
CA VAL A 135 4.22 -8.62 7.30
C VAL A 135 3.16 -7.99 6.41
N THR A 136 1.95 -8.52 6.44
CA THR A 136 0.78 -7.89 5.84
C THR A 136 -0.10 -7.32 6.94
N ALA A 137 -0.34 -6.02 6.90
CA ALA A 137 -1.34 -5.38 7.74
C ALA A 137 -2.54 -5.01 6.89
N ILE A 138 -3.71 -5.44 7.32
CA ILE A 138 -4.98 -5.19 6.65
C ILE A 138 -5.92 -4.44 7.60
N SER A 139 -6.69 -3.49 7.09
CA SER A 139 -7.69 -2.81 7.90
C SER A 139 -8.76 -3.77 8.42
N ASN A 140 -9.34 -3.46 9.59
CA ASN A 140 -10.46 -4.25 10.12
C ASN A 140 -11.64 -4.32 9.13
N LYS A 141 -11.95 -3.22 8.45
CA LYS A 141 -12.99 -3.18 7.43
C LYS A 141 -12.79 -4.24 6.35
N LEU A 142 -11.60 -4.31 5.76
CA LEU A 142 -11.28 -5.28 4.70
C LEU A 142 -11.14 -6.71 5.24
N TYR A 143 -10.61 -6.87 6.45
CA TYR A 143 -10.51 -8.16 7.10
C TYR A 143 -11.89 -8.79 7.29
N HIS A 144 -12.83 -8.06 7.86
CA HIS A 144 -14.20 -8.54 8.05
C HIS A 144 -14.93 -8.82 6.73
N ARG A 145 -14.67 -8.01 5.70
CA ARG A 145 -15.22 -8.22 4.35
C ARG A 145 -14.68 -9.50 3.69
N SER A 146 -13.38 -9.77 3.86
CA SER A 146 -12.68 -10.88 3.18
C SER A 146 -12.75 -12.20 3.93
N TYR A 147 -12.86 -12.15 5.26
CA TYR A 147 -12.79 -13.32 6.13
C TYR A 147 -13.87 -13.34 7.22
N PRO A 148 -15.15 -13.26 6.87
CA PRO A 148 -16.24 -13.15 7.86
C PRO A 148 -16.32 -14.36 8.82
N GLY A 149 -15.82 -15.54 8.43
CA GLY A 149 -15.81 -16.74 9.28
C GLY A 149 -14.64 -16.82 10.27
N LEU A 150 -13.55 -16.07 10.03
CA LEU A 150 -12.39 -16.08 10.93
C LEU A 150 -12.57 -15.15 12.14
N THR A 151 -13.33 -14.08 12.00
CA THR A 151 -13.60 -13.12 13.07
C THR A 151 -14.41 -13.72 14.21
N GLN A 152 -15.30 -14.67 13.92
CA GLN A 152 -16.07 -15.39 14.94
C GLN A 152 -15.23 -16.37 15.77
N ARG A 153 -14.12 -16.87 15.21
CA ARG A 153 -13.26 -17.85 15.89
C ARG A 153 -12.16 -17.25 16.76
N TYR A 154 -11.66 -16.06 16.40
CA TYR A 154 -10.42 -15.53 17.03
C TYR A 154 -10.57 -14.16 17.68
N GLY A 155 -11.76 -13.62 17.77
CA GLY A 155 -12.06 -12.33 18.41
C GLY A 155 -11.47 -11.14 17.65
N GLY A 156 -12.28 -10.21 17.20
CA GLY A 156 -11.82 -9.00 16.54
C GLY A 156 -11.07 -8.09 17.52
N GLY A 157 -9.78 -7.93 17.32
CA GLY A 157 -9.02 -6.90 18.02
C GLY A 157 -9.37 -5.51 17.50
N THR A 158 -9.17 -4.48 18.31
CA THR A 158 -9.42 -3.06 17.99
C THR A 158 -8.39 -2.48 16.99
N PHE A 159 -7.35 -3.23 16.65
CA PHE A 159 -6.27 -2.86 15.74
C PHE A 159 -6.30 -3.74 14.51
N GLY A 160 -5.89 -3.19 13.35
CA GLY A 160 -5.78 -3.95 12.11
C GLY A 160 -5.02 -5.27 12.31
N THR A 161 -5.50 -6.33 11.69
CA THR A 161 -4.88 -7.65 11.84
C THR A 161 -3.55 -7.68 11.10
N VAL A 162 -2.50 -8.09 11.78
CA VAL A 162 -1.17 -8.24 11.22
C VAL A 162 -0.93 -9.72 10.94
N TYR A 163 -0.66 -10.03 9.67
CA TYR A 163 -0.24 -11.37 9.26
C TYR A 163 1.26 -11.38 9.02
N ILE A 164 1.98 -12.23 9.79
CA ILE A 164 3.36 -12.55 9.52
C ILE A 164 3.38 -13.82 8.69
N HIS A 165 3.91 -13.76 7.50
CA HIS A 165 4.00 -14.91 6.63
C HIS A 165 5.41 -15.08 6.06
N ARG A 166 5.78 -16.32 5.87
CA ARG A 166 7.00 -16.66 5.15
C ARG A 166 6.73 -16.61 3.66
N VAL A 167 7.48 -15.80 2.95
CA VAL A 167 7.41 -15.76 1.49
C VAL A 167 8.19 -16.97 0.95
N LEU A 168 7.46 -17.97 0.47
CA LEU A 168 8.04 -19.13 -0.22
C LEU A 168 8.13 -18.80 -1.71
N TYR A 169 9.26 -19.09 -2.32
CA TYR A 169 9.45 -19.10 -3.77
C TYR A 169 9.37 -20.51 -4.29
#